data_31b9b3695bf8eeacba439be900e3bfeb
#
_entry.id   31b9b3695bf8eeacba439be900e3bfeb
#
_cell.length_a   1.000
_cell.length_b   1.000
_cell.length_c   1.000
_cell.angle_alpha   90.00
_cell.angle_beta   90.00
_cell.angle_gamma   90.00
#
_symmetry.space_group_name_H-M   'P 1'
#
loop_
_entity.id
_entity.type
_entity.pdbx_description
1 polymer ?
#
loop_
_entity_poly.entity_id
_entity_poly.type
_entity_poly.pdbx_seq_one_letter_code
_entity_poly.pdbx_strand_id
1 'polypeptide(L)'
;MKLLIATTLIWSFSFSIIGNVISSAVDSWSLAFYRSFLGFIFFLPWIKKSKISKYQFKLIPIGALQIGLMYIFYLSAFNFTTVPRVLLFTTTTPLYVAITDSCVTKKFRSSIYLLAFFSTLGALII
;
A
#
# COMPACT_ATOMS: atom_id res chain seq x y z
N MET A 1 11.68 -0.73 -16.42
CA MET A 1 11.78 0.63 -15.90
C MET A 1 10.59 1.53 -16.25
N LYS A 2 10.10 1.58 -17.49
CA LYS A 2 8.97 2.46 -17.89
C LYS A 2 7.68 2.22 -17.07
N LEU A 3 7.32 0.94 -16.82
CA LEU A 3 6.14 0.60 -16.01
C LEU A 3 6.29 1.02 -14.54
N LEU A 4 7.49 0.95 -13.98
CA LEU A 4 7.74 1.37 -12.60
C LEU A 4 7.56 2.88 -12.45
N ILE A 5 8.08 3.66 -13.40
CA ILE A 5 7.91 5.12 -13.40
C ILE A 5 6.42 5.47 -13.55
N ALA A 6 5.71 4.81 -14.48
CA ALA A 6 4.29 5.04 -14.67
C ALA A 6 3.46 4.73 -13.41
N THR A 7 3.72 3.60 -12.75
CA THR A 7 3.04 3.26 -11.49
C THR A 7 3.35 4.25 -10.37
N THR A 8 4.59 4.70 -10.25
CA THR A 8 4.97 5.71 -9.24
C THR A 8 4.25 7.04 -9.48
N LEU A 9 4.16 7.50 -10.73
CA LEU A 9 3.45 8.72 -11.07
C LEU A 9 1.95 8.61 -10.78
N ILE A 10 1.31 7.50 -11.17
CA ILE A 10 -0.10 7.25 -10.89
C ILE A 10 -0.36 7.23 -9.37
N TRP A 11 0.52 6.60 -8.60
CA TRP A 11 0.42 6.55 -7.15
C TRP A 11 0.56 7.93 -6.51
N SER A 12 1.57 8.70 -6.90
CA SER A 12 1.78 10.07 -6.38
C SER A 12 0.57 10.95 -6.63
N PHE A 13 -0.01 10.88 -7.84
CA PHE A 13 -1.21 11.63 -8.19
C PHE A 13 -2.42 11.18 -7.37
N SER A 14 -2.59 9.88 -7.20
CA SER A 14 -3.65 9.29 -6.37
C SER A 14 -3.58 9.77 -4.91
N PHE A 15 -2.38 9.81 -4.30
CA PHE A 15 -2.21 10.29 -2.94
C PHE A 15 -2.61 11.75 -2.77
N SER A 16 -2.20 12.60 -3.72
CA SER A 16 -2.54 14.03 -3.69
C SER A 16 -4.04 14.26 -3.78
N ILE A 17 -4.73 13.57 -4.69
CA ILE A 17 -6.19 13.69 -4.85
C ILE A 17 -6.91 13.19 -3.60
N ILE A 18 -6.54 12.04 -3.08
CA ILE A 18 -7.19 11.46 -1.90
C ILE A 18 -7.00 12.37 -0.70
N GLY A 19 -5.78 12.82 -0.45
CA GLY A 19 -5.48 13.59 0.74
C GLY A 19 -6.03 15.02 0.74
N ASN A 20 -6.07 15.67 -0.43
CA ASN A 20 -6.49 17.08 -0.49
C ASN A 20 -7.95 17.29 -0.89
N VAL A 21 -8.54 16.36 -1.64
CA VAL A 21 -9.88 16.55 -2.22
C VAL A 21 -10.89 15.58 -1.62
N ILE A 22 -10.55 14.30 -1.59
CA ILE A 22 -11.54 13.26 -1.28
C ILE A 22 -11.69 13.05 0.22
N SER A 23 -10.60 13.16 0.99
CA SER A 23 -10.62 12.91 2.45
C SER A 23 -11.54 13.86 3.22
N SER A 24 -11.78 15.07 2.70
CA SER A 24 -12.70 16.04 3.29
C SER A 24 -14.16 15.87 2.85
N ALA A 25 -14.39 15.19 1.70
CA ALA A 25 -15.71 15.10 1.07
C ALA A 25 -16.39 13.75 1.30
N VAL A 26 -15.62 12.69 1.53
CA VAL A 26 -16.12 11.32 1.62
C VAL A 26 -15.54 10.60 2.84
N ASP A 27 -16.40 9.87 3.53
CA ASP A 27 -15.97 9.03 4.66
C ASP A 27 -14.97 7.96 4.22
N SER A 28 -13.92 7.76 5.06
CA SER A 28 -12.82 6.84 4.78
C SER A 28 -13.27 5.40 4.54
N TRP A 29 -14.33 4.96 5.24
CA TRP A 29 -14.90 3.62 5.07
C TRP A 29 -15.57 3.44 3.70
N SER A 30 -16.37 4.41 3.32
CA SER A 30 -17.02 4.44 2.00
C SER A 30 -15.99 4.46 0.88
N LEU A 31 -14.96 5.27 1.02
CA LEU A 31 -13.88 5.35 0.04
C LEU A 31 -13.10 4.03 -0.09
N ALA A 32 -12.77 3.39 1.05
CA ALA A 32 -12.11 2.07 1.07
C ALA A 32 -12.97 1.01 0.37
N PHE A 33 -14.29 1.02 0.64
CA PHE A 33 -15.23 0.10 0.02
C PHE A 33 -15.30 0.30 -1.49
N TYR A 34 -15.54 1.52 -1.97
CA TYR A 34 -15.65 1.80 -3.39
C TYR A 34 -14.36 1.47 -4.16
N ARG A 35 -13.20 1.78 -3.62
CA ARG A 35 -11.91 1.42 -4.25
C ARG A 35 -11.73 -0.09 -4.35
N SER A 36 -12.03 -0.82 -3.29
CA SER A 36 -11.93 -2.29 -3.27
C SER A 36 -12.94 -2.93 -4.23
N PHE A 37 -14.16 -2.40 -4.26
CA PHE A 37 -15.25 -2.87 -5.13
C PHE A 37 -14.95 -2.63 -6.61
N LEU A 38 -14.50 -1.44 -6.98
CA LEU A 38 -14.08 -1.14 -8.35
C LEU A 38 -12.88 -1.99 -8.78
N GLY A 39 -11.90 -2.17 -7.90
CA GLY A 39 -10.78 -3.08 -8.15
C GLY A 39 -11.24 -4.51 -8.37
N PHE A 40 -12.17 -5.01 -7.57
CA PHE A 40 -12.76 -6.35 -7.74
C PHE A 40 -13.45 -6.49 -9.10
N ILE A 41 -14.32 -5.55 -9.47
CA ILE A 41 -15.00 -5.57 -10.77
C ILE A 41 -13.99 -5.56 -11.92
N PHE A 42 -12.96 -4.70 -11.83
CA PHE A 42 -11.94 -4.59 -12.87
C PHE A 42 -11.17 -5.88 -13.08
N PHE A 43 -10.79 -6.58 -12.00
CA PHE A 43 -10.02 -7.83 -12.07
C PHE A 43 -10.88 -9.09 -12.27
N LEU A 44 -12.20 -9.00 -12.12
CA LEU A 44 -13.13 -10.14 -12.24
C LEU A 44 -13.01 -10.92 -13.56
N PRO A 45 -12.84 -10.29 -14.76
CA PRO A 45 -12.67 -11.03 -16.00
C PRO A 45 -11.37 -11.85 -16.06
N TRP A 46 -10.31 -11.42 -15.35
CA TRP A 46 -9.05 -12.17 -15.31
C TRP A 46 -9.11 -13.41 -14.40
N ILE A 47 -9.92 -13.36 -13.34
CA ILE A 47 -10.13 -14.50 -12.43
C ILE A 47 -10.67 -15.71 -13.20
N LYS A 48 -11.59 -15.51 -14.13
CA LYS A 48 -12.19 -16.58 -14.93
C LYS A 48 -11.19 -17.32 -15.84
N LYS A 49 -10.08 -16.69 -16.19
CA LYS A 49 -9.02 -17.25 -17.05
C LYS A 49 -7.94 -17.99 -16.27
N SER A 50 -7.86 -17.80 -14.97
CA SER A 50 -6.86 -18.41 -14.12
C SER A 50 -7.39 -19.66 -13.43
N LYS A 51 -6.65 -20.77 -13.52
CA LYS A 51 -6.93 -21.98 -12.71
C LYS A 51 -6.50 -21.68 -11.27
N ILE A 52 -7.46 -21.27 -10.43
CA ILE A 52 -7.18 -20.99 -9.03
C ILE A 52 -6.84 -22.28 -8.31
N SER A 53 -5.62 -22.38 -7.79
CA SER A 53 -5.19 -23.51 -6.96
C SER A 53 -5.88 -23.46 -5.58
N LYS A 54 -6.06 -24.63 -4.96
CA LYS A 54 -6.58 -24.73 -3.57
C LYS A 54 -5.78 -23.89 -2.56
N TYR A 55 -4.47 -23.74 -2.79
CA TYR A 55 -3.61 -22.88 -1.96
C TYR A 55 -3.93 -21.39 -2.13
N GLN A 56 -4.18 -20.95 -3.34
CA GLN A 56 -4.54 -19.55 -3.62
C GLN A 56 -5.88 -19.19 -2.98
N PHE A 57 -6.83 -20.12 -2.94
CA PHE A 57 -8.10 -19.91 -2.26
C PHE A 57 -7.95 -19.66 -0.75
N LYS A 58 -7.01 -20.34 -0.09
CA LYS A 58 -6.69 -20.10 1.33
C LYS A 58 -6.04 -18.74 1.59
N LEU A 59 -5.40 -18.12 0.59
CA LEU A 59 -4.78 -16.80 0.72
C LEU A 59 -5.79 -15.65 0.58
N ILE A 60 -6.98 -15.91 0.01
CA ILE A 60 -8.01 -14.89 -0.18
C ILE A 60 -8.40 -14.18 1.13
N PRO A 61 -8.76 -14.89 2.22
CA PRO A 61 -9.14 -14.22 3.46
C PRO A 61 -7.97 -13.44 4.09
N ILE A 62 -6.75 -13.95 3.96
CA ILE A 62 -5.55 -13.26 4.47
C ILE A 62 -5.33 -11.96 3.69
N GLY A 63 -5.39 -12.02 2.36
CA GLY A 63 -5.26 -10.85 1.50
C GLY A 63 -6.39 -9.84 1.70
N ALA A 64 -7.61 -10.30 1.85
CA ALA A 64 -8.77 -9.44 2.11
C ALA A 64 -8.65 -8.71 3.45
N LEU A 65 -8.24 -9.41 4.50
CA LEU A 65 -8.02 -8.82 5.82
C LEU A 65 -6.85 -7.83 5.79
N GLN A 66 -5.73 -8.19 5.19
CA GLN A 66 -4.56 -7.34 5.08
C GLN A 66 -4.86 -6.05 4.29
N ILE A 67 -5.43 -6.17 3.09
CA ILE A 67 -5.71 -5.02 2.23
C ILE A 67 -6.85 -4.18 2.82
N GLY A 68 -7.89 -4.81 3.33
CA GLY A 68 -9.04 -4.12 3.93
C GLY A 68 -8.64 -3.30 5.15
N LEU A 69 -7.95 -3.88 6.12
CA LEU A 69 -7.46 -3.16 7.30
C LEU A 69 -6.46 -2.06 6.91
N MET A 70 -5.53 -2.36 6.00
CA MET A 70 -4.58 -1.38 5.53
C MET A 70 -5.28 -0.16 4.93
N TYR A 71 -6.30 -0.36 4.08
CA TYR A 71 -7.02 0.76 3.47
C TYR A 71 -7.80 1.57 4.49
N ILE A 72 -8.48 0.92 5.44
CA ILE A 72 -9.23 1.62 6.47
C ILE A 72 -8.32 2.53 7.29
N PHE A 73 -7.24 1.97 7.84
CA PHE A 73 -6.29 2.75 8.65
C PHE A 73 -5.57 3.83 7.83
N TYR A 74 -5.16 3.50 6.62
CA TYR A 74 -4.47 4.42 5.74
C TYR A 74 -5.35 5.62 5.34
N LEU A 75 -6.58 5.38 4.91
CA LEU A 75 -7.50 6.45 4.52
C LEU A 75 -7.97 7.26 5.72
N SER A 76 -8.18 6.61 6.87
CA SER A 76 -8.50 7.32 8.12
C SER A 76 -7.37 8.23 8.59
N ALA A 77 -6.12 7.89 8.31
CA ALA A 77 -4.96 8.71 8.68
C ALA A 77 -5.00 10.12 8.07
N PHE A 78 -5.57 10.28 6.87
CA PHE A 78 -5.73 11.60 6.24
C PHE A 78 -6.69 12.53 6.99
N ASN A 79 -7.60 12.00 7.83
CA ASN A 79 -8.48 12.80 8.66
C ASN A 79 -7.78 13.34 9.91
N PHE A 80 -6.67 12.72 10.33
CA PHE A 80 -5.96 13.07 11.56
C PHE A 80 -4.64 13.80 11.33
N THR A 81 -4.09 13.70 10.10
CA THR A 81 -2.78 14.28 9.81
C THR A 81 -2.65 14.72 8.35
N THR A 82 -1.62 15.50 8.07
CA THR A 82 -1.37 16.05 6.73
C THR A 82 -0.85 14.99 5.76
N VAL A 83 -1.12 15.19 4.45
CA VAL A 83 -0.68 14.30 3.38
C VAL A 83 0.82 13.97 3.44
N PRO A 84 1.74 14.96 3.62
CA PRO A 84 3.17 14.68 3.72
C PRO A 84 3.52 13.73 4.87
N ARG A 85 2.86 13.86 6.03
CA ARG A 85 3.11 12.98 7.18
C ARG A 85 2.66 11.54 6.91
N VAL A 86 1.49 11.35 6.28
CA VAL A 86 1.03 10.02 5.88
C VAL A 86 2.01 9.37 4.90
N LEU A 87 2.48 10.15 3.92
CA LEU A 87 3.47 9.68 2.95
C LEU A 87 4.80 9.30 3.61
N LEU A 88 5.26 10.09 4.58
CA LEU A 88 6.48 9.78 5.33
C LEU A 88 6.38 8.43 6.05
N PHE A 89 5.26 8.14 6.70
CA PHE A 89 5.04 6.82 7.31
C PHE A 89 5.00 5.70 6.28
N THR A 90 4.43 5.91 5.09
CA THR A 90 4.43 4.89 4.04
C THR A 90 5.82 4.62 3.48
N THR A 91 6.71 5.62 3.43
CA THR A 91 8.10 5.43 2.99
C THR A 91 8.96 4.66 3.98
N THR A 92 8.52 4.49 5.24
CA THR A 92 9.19 3.61 6.21
C THR A 92 8.86 2.13 6.03
N THR A 93 7.89 1.79 5.18
CA THR A 93 7.46 0.40 4.91
C THR A 93 8.62 -0.55 4.54
N PRO A 94 9.59 -0.17 3.68
CA PRO A 94 10.74 -1.03 3.37
C PRO A 94 11.56 -1.43 4.61
N LEU A 95 11.62 -0.54 5.62
CA LEU A 95 12.32 -0.83 6.87
C LEU A 95 11.61 -1.94 7.65
N TYR A 96 10.29 -1.86 7.79
CA TYR A 96 9.51 -2.90 8.45
C TYR A 96 9.57 -4.24 7.73
N VAL A 97 9.55 -4.23 6.39
CA VAL A 97 9.73 -5.42 5.58
C VAL A 97 11.11 -6.04 5.81
N ALA A 98 12.18 -5.22 5.85
CA ALA A 98 13.53 -5.69 6.11
C ALA A 98 13.67 -6.33 7.50
N ILE A 99 13.07 -5.72 8.53
CA ILE A 99 13.06 -6.26 9.89
C ILE A 99 12.33 -7.60 9.93
N THR A 100 11.11 -7.66 9.35
CA THR A 100 10.30 -8.87 9.33
C THR A 100 11.00 -10.00 8.57
N ASP A 101 11.57 -9.72 7.40
CA ASP A 101 12.34 -10.71 6.63
C ASP A 101 13.53 -11.24 7.43
N SER A 102 14.26 -10.37 8.12
CA SER A 102 15.40 -10.78 8.95
C SER A 102 14.97 -11.63 10.14
N CYS A 103 13.83 -11.32 10.75
CA CYS A 103 13.28 -12.13 11.86
C CYS A 103 12.85 -13.53 11.38
N VAL A 104 12.21 -13.62 10.22
CA VAL A 104 11.71 -14.88 9.67
C VAL A 104 12.85 -15.74 9.11
N THR A 105 13.74 -15.14 8.33
CA THR A 105 14.85 -15.87 7.67
C THR A 105 16.06 -16.07 8.56
N LYS A 106 16.12 -15.38 9.72
CA LYS A 106 17.28 -15.33 10.63
C LYS A 106 18.59 -14.92 9.92
N LYS A 107 18.47 -14.19 8.81
CA LYS A 107 19.61 -13.70 8.02
C LYS A 107 19.57 -12.18 7.97
N PHE A 108 20.62 -11.54 8.47
CA PHE A 108 20.78 -10.10 8.39
C PHE A 108 21.36 -9.70 7.04
N ARG A 109 20.59 -8.96 6.22
CA ARG A 109 21.03 -8.42 4.92
C ARG A 109 21.25 -6.92 5.03
N SER A 110 22.48 -6.52 5.36
CA SER A 110 22.85 -5.10 5.54
C SER A 110 22.46 -4.20 4.35
N SER A 111 22.54 -4.70 3.13
CA SER A 111 22.16 -3.94 1.93
C SER A 111 20.71 -3.49 1.94
N ILE A 112 19.78 -4.31 2.44
CA ILE A 112 18.34 -3.98 2.49
C ILE A 112 18.10 -2.88 3.53
N TYR A 113 18.78 -2.96 4.67
CA TYR A 113 18.68 -1.93 5.72
C TYR A 113 19.26 -0.59 5.27
N LEU A 114 20.39 -0.60 4.56
CA LEU A 114 20.96 0.62 3.99
C LEU A 114 20.03 1.27 2.98
N LEU A 115 19.44 0.48 2.06
CA LEU A 115 18.48 1.00 1.10
C LEU A 115 17.23 1.57 1.77
N ALA A 116 16.69 0.88 2.78
CA ALA A 116 15.55 1.35 3.55
C ALA A 116 15.87 2.64 4.31
N PHE A 117 17.06 2.74 4.90
CA PHE A 117 17.52 3.93 5.61
C PHE A 117 17.68 5.15 4.69
N PHE A 118 18.31 4.98 3.53
CA PHE A 118 18.43 6.06 2.55
C PHE A 118 17.08 6.49 1.97
N SER A 119 16.15 5.54 1.78
CA SER A 119 14.78 5.85 1.35
C SER A 119 14.03 6.71 2.37
N THR A 120 14.14 6.36 3.66
CA THR A 120 13.50 7.14 4.73
C THR A 120 14.15 8.51 4.93
N LEU A 121 15.47 8.60 4.82
CA LEU A 121 16.18 9.90 4.86
C LEU A 121 15.76 10.80 3.70
N GLY A 122 15.66 10.26 2.49
CA GLY A 122 15.18 11.02 1.34
C GLY A 122 13.77 11.57 1.51
N ALA A 123 12.90 10.82 2.18
CA ALA A 123 11.54 11.27 2.48
C ALA A 123 11.45 12.32 3.60
N LEU A 124 12.44 12.38 4.49
CA LEU A 124 12.51 13.38 5.57
C LEU A 124 12.92 14.79 5.07
N ILE A 125 13.52 14.87 3.88
CA ILE A 125 13.99 16.14 3.30
C ILE A 125 12.85 16.90 2.60
N ILE A 126 11.72 16.24 2.34
CA ILE A 126 10.53 16.82 1.73
C ILE A 126 9.59 17.38 2.79
#